data_cb2a8d8f74e0396262517b0906fec6a1
#
_entry.id   cb2a8d8f74e0396262517b0906fec6a1
#
_cell.length_a   1.000
_cell.length_b   1.000
_cell.length_c   1.000
_cell.angle_alpha   90.00
_cell.angle_beta   90.00
_cell.angle_gamma   90.00
#
_symmetry.space_group_name_H-M   'P 1'
#
loop_
_entity.id
_entity.type
_entity.pdbx_description
1 polymer ?
#
loop_
_entity_poly.entity_id
_entity_poly.type
_entity_poly.pdbx_seq_one_letter_code
_entity_poly.pdbx_strand_id
1 'polypeptide(L)'
;MSKFYIKSLMAIAICLFAGTATIAQSLEVSVGGIFNGIGGIWRDGVVEEISNTDQIYFIVKDGDDEYVAGRTLDMVPIVWKNGEELYRLDEGEYNDRSVSSMAVRDGNVYVTTIDLTTTWQNDAMVWINGEISEDYADAVEINGIFLDGEDVYVAGRTFDQAVIWKNAEPLYTYFSEGTGLFCDVVVADGDVYYLGGDFGGGAGKSAAVKSQGEVPAHQNRTRDFGVKAWKNGEELYFLSEELYGGRMTLSNGKVYISGQAASGMIYRAYLWTDGEPTPLSDEWSGTGTMCIYGDDVYVTGFKGNYPELDAYIWKNGELETIATGGYNYGNCIVVVPLGASVEEPQESYSVCPNPANNSISIEGVEFEEAALYNAMGQLVLTSRENRIDVSGLASGLYLLKLDGTSARNIIIRH
;
A
#
# COMPACT_ATOMS: atom_id res chain seq x y z
N MET A 1 76.65 -29.53 -28.75
CA MET A 1 75.96 -28.38 -28.19
C MET A 1 74.55 -28.34 -28.80
N SER A 2 73.59 -28.89 -28.11
CA SER A 2 72.20 -28.95 -28.54
C SER A 2 71.36 -28.07 -27.61
N LYS A 3 70.72 -27.02 -28.19
CA LYS A 3 69.83 -26.14 -27.44
C LYS A 3 68.40 -26.73 -27.45
N PHE A 4 67.93 -27.08 -26.28
CA PHE A 4 66.52 -27.42 -26.06
C PHE A 4 65.70 -26.12 -25.95
N TYR A 5 64.73 -25.94 -26.79
CA TYR A 5 63.68 -24.93 -26.65
C TYR A 5 62.47 -25.54 -25.95
N ILE A 6 62.21 -25.11 -24.73
CA ILE A 6 60.96 -25.39 -24.00
C ILE A 6 59.90 -24.41 -24.47
N LYS A 7 58.88 -24.89 -25.19
CA LYS A 7 57.66 -24.11 -25.49
C LYS A 7 56.78 -24.18 -24.28
N SER A 8 56.66 -23.06 -23.53
CA SER A 8 55.65 -22.86 -22.51
C SER A 8 54.29 -22.66 -23.18
N LEU A 9 53.37 -23.65 -23.00
CA LEU A 9 51.96 -23.47 -23.32
C LEU A 9 51.32 -22.71 -22.19
N MET A 10 50.99 -21.45 -22.44
CA MET A 10 50.20 -20.63 -21.51
C MET A 10 48.72 -20.92 -21.78
N ALA A 11 48.10 -21.74 -20.96
CA ALA A 11 46.65 -21.97 -20.99
C ALA A 11 45.94 -20.73 -20.39
N ILE A 12 45.32 -19.94 -21.23
CA ILE A 12 44.43 -18.86 -20.83
C ILE A 12 43.10 -19.48 -20.37
N ALA A 13 42.88 -19.58 -19.08
CA ALA A 13 41.58 -19.87 -18.51
C ALA A 13 40.68 -18.65 -18.69
N ILE A 14 39.79 -18.68 -19.67
CA ILE A 14 38.70 -17.71 -19.80
C ILE A 14 37.67 -18.08 -18.73
N CYS A 15 37.70 -17.39 -17.57
CA CYS A 15 36.58 -17.42 -16.64
C CYS A 15 35.43 -16.62 -17.28
N LEU A 16 34.50 -17.34 -17.85
CA LEU A 16 33.16 -16.80 -18.18
C LEU A 16 32.45 -16.52 -16.84
N PHE A 17 32.55 -15.30 -16.36
CA PHE A 17 31.59 -14.77 -15.39
C PHE A 17 30.26 -14.58 -16.14
N ALA A 18 29.39 -15.58 -16.02
CA ALA A 18 27.96 -15.40 -16.30
C ALA A 18 27.44 -14.51 -15.16
N GLY A 19 27.64 -13.21 -15.28
CA GLY A 19 26.89 -12.25 -14.50
C GLY A 19 25.43 -12.37 -14.90
N THR A 20 24.60 -12.93 -14.03
CA THR A 20 23.16 -12.72 -14.09
C THR A 20 22.96 -11.22 -13.90
N ALA A 21 22.80 -10.49 -14.99
CA ALA A 21 22.28 -9.13 -14.90
C ALA A 21 20.86 -9.27 -14.36
N THR A 22 20.69 -9.05 -13.06
CA THR A 22 19.39 -8.71 -12.48
C THR A 22 18.98 -7.42 -13.18
N ILE A 23 18.04 -7.50 -14.11
CA ILE A 23 17.40 -6.32 -14.66
C ILE A 23 16.70 -5.71 -13.43
N ALA A 24 17.20 -4.56 -12.96
CA ALA A 24 16.52 -3.81 -11.92
C ALA A 24 15.13 -3.48 -12.46
N GLN A 25 14.10 -4.07 -11.87
CA GLN A 25 12.73 -3.77 -12.23
C GLN A 25 12.49 -2.31 -11.89
N SER A 26 12.11 -1.51 -12.90
CA SER A 26 11.74 -0.11 -12.65
C SER A 26 10.48 -0.09 -11.79
N LEU A 27 10.44 0.83 -10.84
CA LEU A 27 9.31 1.00 -9.91
C LEU A 27 8.57 2.28 -10.29
N GLU A 28 7.25 2.24 -10.21
CA GLU A 28 6.41 3.44 -10.19
C GLU A 28 6.20 3.82 -8.73
N VAL A 29 6.52 5.06 -8.39
CA VAL A 29 6.24 5.65 -7.10
C VAL A 29 5.15 6.71 -7.28
N SER A 30 4.00 6.51 -6.64
CA SER A 30 2.89 7.44 -6.68
C SER A 30 2.61 7.99 -5.28
N VAL A 31 2.50 9.31 -5.16
CA VAL A 31 2.15 9.99 -3.91
C VAL A 31 0.91 10.83 -4.11
N GLY A 32 -0.15 10.50 -3.37
CA GLY A 32 -1.36 11.31 -3.32
C GLY A 32 -1.30 12.33 -2.19
N GLY A 33 -1.84 13.53 -2.43
CA GLY A 33 -1.76 14.58 -1.42
C GLY A 33 -2.39 15.90 -1.83
N ILE A 34 -1.84 16.96 -1.25
CA ILE A 34 -2.12 18.35 -1.61
C ILE A 34 -0.85 18.92 -2.23
N PHE A 35 -0.97 19.53 -3.38
CA PHE A 35 0.15 20.20 -4.05
C PHE A 35 -0.29 21.61 -4.47
N ASN A 36 0.39 22.64 -3.95
CA ASN A 36 0.00 24.04 -4.10
C ASN A 36 -1.45 24.35 -3.67
N GLY A 37 -1.96 23.60 -2.68
CA GLY A 37 -3.31 23.75 -2.16
C GLY A 37 -4.41 23.06 -2.99
N ILE A 38 -4.04 22.20 -3.93
CA ILE A 38 -4.96 21.42 -4.78
C ILE A 38 -4.65 19.93 -4.61
N GLY A 39 -5.70 19.11 -4.58
CA GLY A 39 -5.57 17.66 -4.54
C GLY A 39 -4.96 17.11 -5.82
N GLY A 40 -3.96 16.25 -5.70
CA GLY A 40 -3.26 15.70 -6.85
C GLY A 40 -2.47 14.45 -6.53
N ILE A 41 -1.89 13.88 -7.58
CA ILE A 41 -0.99 12.72 -7.49
C ILE A 41 0.34 13.09 -8.14
N TRP A 42 1.41 12.94 -7.39
CA TRP A 42 2.76 13.01 -7.93
C TRP A 42 3.20 11.61 -8.38
N ARG A 43 3.75 11.53 -9.59
CA ARG A 43 4.36 10.31 -10.14
C ARG A 43 5.69 10.65 -10.80
N ASP A 44 6.77 10.04 -10.33
CA ASP A 44 8.11 10.13 -10.95
C ASP A 44 8.52 11.56 -11.37
N GLY A 45 8.29 12.54 -10.51
CA GLY A 45 8.70 13.94 -10.74
C GLY A 45 7.61 14.84 -11.31
N VAL A 46 6.42 14.34 -11.62
CA VAL A 46 5.31 15.12 -12.18
C VAL A 46 4.11 15.09 -11.25
N VAL A 47 3.54 16.27 -10.94
CA VAL A 47 2.27 16.39 -10.23
C VAL A 47 1.14 16.46 -11.26
N GLU A 48 0.18 15.54 -11.14
CA GLU A 48 -1.08 15.57 -11.87
C GLU A 48 -2.19 16.04 -10.93
N GLU A 49 -2.72 17.24 -11.18
CA GLU A 49 -3.82 17.79 -10.40
C GLU A 49 -5.13 17.10 -10.78
N ILE A 50 -5.91 16.73 -9.78
CA ILE A 50 -7.25 16.17 -10.00
C ILE A 50 -8.27 17.30 -9.88
N SER A 51 -8.99 17.57 -10.97
CA SER A 51 -9.95 18.65 -11.04
C SER A 51 -11.02 18.58 -9.95
N ASN A 52 -11.37 19.75 -9.37
CA ASN A 52 -12.38 19.86 -8.32
C ASN A 52 -12.08 19.08 -7.02
N THR A 53 -10.79 18.89 -6.72
CA THR A 53 -10.34 18.13 -5.55
C THR A 53 -9.46 18.98 -4.66
N ASP A 54 -9.72 19.00 -3.36
CA ASP A 54 -8.86 19.70 -2.40
C ASP A 54 -7.76 18.81 -1.85
N GLN A 55 -8.01 17.49 -1.74
CA GLN A 55 -7.06 16.58 -1.14
C GLN A 55 -7.23 15.13 -1.64
N ILE A 56 -6.11 14.43 -1.87
CA ILE A 56 -6.06 12.98 -2.03
C ILE A 56 -5.57 12.37 -0.71
N TYR A 57 -6.30 11.37 -0.22
CA TYR A 57 -6.03 10.70 1.06
C TYR A 57 -5.39 9.33 0.87
N PHE A 58 -5.86 8.53 -0.11
CA PHE A 58 -5.39 7.17 -0.34
C PHE A 58 -5.31 6.84 -1.83
N ILE A 59 -4.32 6.03 -2.15
CA ILE A 59 -4.17 5.33 -3.42
C ILE A 59 -4.01 3.85 -3.09
N VAL A 60 -4.80 2.99 -3.73
CA VAL A 60 -4.73 1.53 -3.58
C VAL A 60 -4.70 0.89 -4.96
N LYS A 61 -3.80 -0.06 -5.17
CA LYS A 61 -3.76 -0.89 -6.37
C LYS A 61 -4.39 -2.25 -6.06
N ASP A 62 -5.29 -2.70 -6.93
CA ASP A 62 -5.89 -4.04 -6.87
C ASP A 62 -5.81 -4.66 -8.27
N GLY A 63 -4.78 -5.51 -8.48
CA GLY A 63 -4.39 -5.96 -9.81
C GLY A 63 -3.94 -4.80 -10.70
N ASP A 64 -4.55 -4.68 -11.88
CA ASP A 64 -4.28 -3.60 -12.84
C ASP A 64 -5.09 -2.33 -12.54
N ASP A 65 -6.04 -2.39 -11.61
CA ASP A 65 -6.90 -1.26 -11.26
C ASP A 65 -6.27 -0.38 -10.18
N GLU A 66 -6.38 0.94 -10.38
CA GLU A 66 -6.02 1.96 -9.39
C GLU A 66 -7.28 2.58 -8.80
N TYR A 67 -7.35 2.59 -7.49
CA TYR A 67 -8.39 3.26 -6.73
C TYR A 67 -7.78 4.43 -5.96
N VAL A 68 -8.43 5.58 -6.06
CA VAL A 68 -7.99 6.81 -5.41
C VAL A 68 -9.14 7.33 -4.55
N ALA A 69 -8.90 7.59 -3.28
CA ALA A 69 -9.87 8.25 -2.41
C ALA A 69 -9.40 9.66 -2.07
N GLY A 70 -10.29 10.61 -2.20
CA GLY A 70 -10.04 12.02 -1.95
C GLY A 70 -11.27 12.74 -1.47
N ARG A 71 -11.19 14.08 -1.50
CA ARG A 71 -12.29 14.97 -1.15
C ARG A 71 -12.38 16.09 -2.19
N THR A 72 -13.60 16.42 -2.58
CA THR A 72 -13.86 17.53 -3.49
C THR A 72 -13.71 18.88 -2.79
N LEU A 73 -13.68 19.97 -3.56
CA LEU A 73 -13.71 21.34 -3.01
C LEU A 73 -15.01 21.65 -2.24
N ASP A 74 -16.09 20.91 -2.51
CA ASP A 74 -17.35 20.98 -1.76
C ASP A 74 -17.37 20.08 -0.51
N MET A 75 -16.18 19.59 -0.09
CA MET A 75 -15.96 18.78 1.12
C MET A 75 -16.60 17.38 1.09
N VAL A 76 -16.94 16.86 -0.10
CA VAL A 76 -17.54 15.53 -0.28
C VAL A 76 -16.45 14.50 -0.54
N PRO A 77 -16.37 13.41 0.25
CA PRO A 77 -15.48 12.28 -0.03
C PRO A 77 -15.87 11.60 -1.35
N ILE A 78 -14.87 11.21 -2.11
CA ILE A 78 -15.05 10.64 -3.44
C ILE A 78 -14.02 9.54 -3.69
N VAL A 79 -14.41 8.52 -4.44
CA VAL A 79 -13.53 7.46 -4.92
C VAL A 79 -13.52 7.46 -6.44
N TRP A 80 -12.33 7.45 -7.01
CA TRP A 80 -12.09 7.22 -8.44
C TRP A 80 -11.54 5.82 -8.65
N LYS A 81 -11.85 5.26 -9.81
CA LYS A 81 -11.23 4.04 -10.33
C LYS A 81 -10.63 4.35 -11.70
N ASN A 82 -9.33 4.13 -11.85
CA ASN A 82 -8.61 4.39 -13.12
C ASN A 82 -8.85 5.81 -13.68
N GLY A 83 -8.94 6.80 -12.78
CA GLY A 83 -9.19 8.21 -13.13
C GLY A 83 -10.65 8.59 -13.37
N GLU A 84 -11.59 7.65 -13.35
CA GLU A 84 -13.03 7.91 -13.49
C GLU A 84 -13.72 7.87 -12.11
N GLU A 85 -14.68 8.78 -11.88
CA GLU A 85 -15.47 8.81 -10.64
C GLU A 85 -16.24 7.49 -10.49
N LEU A 86 -16.01 6.78 -9.40
CA LEU A 86 -16.66 5.51 -9.09
C LEU A 86 -17.78 5.70 -8.06
N TYR A 87 -17.48 6.34 -6.94
CA TYR A 87 -18.43 6.59 -5.85
C TYR A 87 -18.26 8.00 -5.31
N ARG A 88 -19.40 8.67 -5.10
CA ARG A 88 -19.52 9.89 -4.32
C ARG A 88 -20.17 9.53 -3.00
N LEU A 89 -19.43 9.69 -1.89
CA LEU A 89 -19.83 9.26 -0.56
C LEU A 89 -20.58 10.39 0.15
N ASP A 90 -21.82 10.63 -0.31
CA ASP A 90 -22.66 11.78 0.04
C ASP A 90 -23.92 11.31 0.77
N GLU A 91 -24.19 11.85 1.96
CA GLU A 91 -25.42 11.61 2.72
C GLU A 91 -26.47 12.70 2.59
N GLY A 92 -26.23 13.78 1.81
CA GLY A 92 -27.14 14.90 1.63
C GLY A 92 -26.68 16.22 2.28
N GLU A 93 -27.36 16.78 3.25
CA GLU A 93 -27.26 18.22 3.57
C GLU A 93 -25.94 18.71 4.25
N TYR A 94 -25.08 17.85 4.82
CA TYR A 94 -23.85 18.28 5.50
C TYR A 94 -22.72 17.29 5.26
N ASN A 95 -21.75 17.65 4.41
CA ASN A 95 -20.69 16.74 3.94
C ASN A 95 -19.27 17.24 4.23
N ASP A 96 -19.01 17.87 5.37
CA ASP A 96 -17.64 18.20 5.75
C ASP A 96 -16.94 16.94 6.32
N ARG A 97 -16.71 15.96 5.44
CA ARG A 97 -16.13 14.68 5.79
C ARG A 97 -14.74 14.49 5.19
N SER A 98 -13.88 13.82 5.93
CA SER A 98 -12.57 13.33 5.45
C SER A 98 -12.57 11.82 5.30
N VAL A 99 -11.81 11.32 4.33
CA VAL A 99 -11.50 9.89 4.25
C VAL A 99 -10.41 9.58 5.28
N SER A 100 -10.68 8.64 6.17
CA SER A 100 -9.74 8.22 7.21
C SER A 100 -8.98 6.95 6.87
N SER A 101 -9.57 6.05 6.05
CA SER A 101 -8.89 4.87 5.51
C SER A 101 -9.59 4.35 4.26
N MET A 102 -8.87 3.57 3.45
CA MET A 102 -9.41 2.84 2.30
C MET A 102 -8.69 1.51 2.15
N ALA A 103 -9.44 0.47 1.86
CA ALA A 103 -8.93 -0.84 1.45
C ALA A 103 -9.73 -1.36 0.26
N VAL A 104 -9.06 -2.06 -0.65
CA VAL A 104 -9.70 -2.65 -1.85
C VAL A 104 -9.21 -4.08 -2.00
N ARG A 105 -10.13 -4.99 -2.35
CA ARG A 105 -9.80 -6.38 -2.69
C ARG A 105 -10.83 -6.95 -3.64
N ASP A 106 -10.35 -7.56 -4.72
CA ASP A 106 -11.18 -8.19 -5.75
C ASP A 106 -12.28 -7.24 -6.27
N GLY A 107 -11.94 -5.94 -6.40
CA GLY A 107 -12.85 -4.89 -6.83
C GLY A 107 -13.85 -4.41 -5.77
N ASN A 108 -13.90 -5.01 -4.56
CA ASN A 108 -14.69 -4.49 -3.46
C ASN A 108 -13.95 -3.36 -2.75
N VAL A 109 -14.61 -2.22 -2.64
CA VAL A 109 -14.05 -0.98 -2.10
C VAL A 109 -14.64 -0.71 -0.73
N TYR A 110 -13.79 -0.60 0.26
CA TYR A 110 -14.11 -0.24 1.64
C TYR A 110 -13.48 1.12 1.95
N VAL A 111 -14.30 2.07 2.38
CA VAL A 111 -13.84 3.42 2.74
C VAL A 111 -14.37 3.77 4.11
N THR A 112 -13.53 4.36 4.93
CA THR A 112 -13.97 4.93 6.20
C THR A 112 -13.90 6.44 6.13
N THR A 113 -14.90 7.12 6.69
CA THR A 113 -14.99 8.58 6.73
C THR A 113 -15.26 9.06 8.15
N ILE A 114 -14.77 10.28 8.43
CA ILE A 114 -15.04 11.00 9.68
C ILE A 114 -15.60 12.37 9.37
N ASP A 115 -16.55 12.85 10.18
CA ASP A 115 -17.05 14.22 10.13
C ASP A 115 -16.04 15.15 10.81
N LEU A 116 -15.75 16.27 10.18
CA LEU A 116 -14.82 17.29 10.68
C LEU A 116 -15.54 18.42 11.45
N THR A 117 -16.88 18.47 11.41
CA THR A 117 -17.67 19.58 11.95
C THR A 117 -18.11 19.35 13.38
N THR A 118 -18.26 18.07 13.79
CA THR A 118 -18.82 17.75 15.11
C THR A 118 -17.72 17.18 16.02
N THR A 119 -17.66 17.70 17.23
CA THR A 119 -16.64 17.29 18.22
C THR A 119 -17.09 16.15 19.13
N TRP A 120 -18.35 15.68 19.04
CA TRP A 120 -18.93 14.84 20.10
C TRP A 120 -20.03 13.86 19.69
N GLN A 121 -20.31 13.64 18.41
CA GLN A 121 -21.36 12.70 17.96
C GLN A 121 -20.80 11.64 16.99
N ASN A 122 -21.51 10.51 16.92
CA ASN A 122 -21.20 9.31 16.14
C ASN A 122 -21.12 9.60 14.63
N ASP A 123 -19.94 10.02 14.15
CA ASP A 123 -19.83 10.56 12.80
C ASP A 123 -18.82 9.78 11.95
N ALA A 124 -18.36 8.63 12.44
CA ALA A 124 -17.57 7.70 11.64
C ALA A 124 -18.49 6.78 10.84
N MET A 125 -18.17 6.59 9.57
CA MET A 125 -18.91 5.70 8.68
C MET A 125 -18.00 4.74 7.97
N VAL A 126 -18.49 3.54 7.76
CA VAL A 126 -17.88 2.55 6.85
C VAL A 126 -18.75 2.46 5.62
N TRP A 127 -18.16 2.72 4.46
CA TRP A 127 -18.78 2.60 3.15
C TRP A 127 -18.27 1.34 2.47
N ILE A 128 -19.18 0.54 1.93
CA ILE A 128 -18.85 -0.65 1.16
C ILE A 128 -19.46 -0.51 -0.22
N ASN A 129 -18.60 -0.45 -1.24
CA ASN A 129 -19.02 -0.24 -2.63
C ASN A 129 -19.94 0.98 -2.82
N GLY A 130 -19.68 2.07 -2.07
CA GLY A 130 -20.42 3.31 -2.14
C GLY A 130 -21.69 3.38 -1.29
N GLU A 131 -22.03 2.33 -0.54
CA GLU A 131 -23.17 2.28 0.37
C GLU A 131 -22.70 2.22 1.83
N ILE A 132 -23.44 2.89 2.74
CA ILE A 132 -23.13 2.91 4.18
C ILE A 132 -23.44 1.54 4.80
N SER A 133 -22.50 1.05 5.61
CA SER A 133 -22.72 -0.12 6.44
C SER A 133 -23.25 0.30 7.81
N GLU A 134 -24.45 -0.15 8.16
CA GLU A 134 -25.06 0.07 9.47
C GLU A 134 -24.40 -0.75 10.59
N ASP A 135 -23.52 -1.69 10.25
CA ASP A 135 -22.88 -2.60 11.21
C ASP A 135 -21.92 -1.89 12.18
N TYR A 136 -21.52 -0.65 11.86
CA TYR A 136 -20.59 0.17 12.66
C TYR A 136 -21.27 1.42 13.25
N ALA A 137 -22.59 1.41 13.41
CA ALA A 137 -23.37 2.57 13.85
C ALA A 137 -22.96 3.14 15.24
N ASP A 138 -22.34 2.34 16.10
CA ASP A 138 -21.83 2.77 17.41
C ASP A 138 -20.41 3.39 17.34
N ALA A 139 -19.76 3.39 16.19
CA ALA A 139 -18.44 3.95 16.05
C ALA A 139 -18.48 5.49 16.04
N VAL A 140 -17.62 6.09 16.85
CA VAL A 140 -17.44 7.56 16.94
C VAL A 140 -16.32 8.03 16.04
N GLU A 141 -15.30 7.20 15.92
CA GLU A 141 -14.10 7.48 15.11
C GLU A 141 -13.55 6.17 14.55
N ILE A 142 -13.22 6.15 13.26
CA ILE A 142 -12.59 5.03 12.57
C ILE A 142 -11.40 5.58 11.79
N ASN A 143 -10.21 4.98 11.97
CA ASN A 143 -8.98 5.47 11.38
C ASN A 143 -8.23 4.44 10.55
N GLY A 144 -8.54 3.16 10.70
CA GLY A 144 -7.88 2.08 9.98
C GLY A 144 -8.86 1.03 9.50
N ILE A 145 -8.63 0.49 8.30
CA ILE A 145 -9.33 -0.67 7.76
C ILE A 145 -8.34 -1.58 7.06
N PHE A 146 -8.45 -2.88 7.30
CA PHE A 146 -7.60 -3.91 6.72
C PHE A 146 -8.41 -5.13 6.30
N LEU A 147 -8.06 -5.73 5.17
CA LEU A 147 -8.72 -6.91 4.62
C LEU A 147 -7.78 -8.11 4.67
N ASP A 148 -8.21 -9.20 5.32
CA ASP A 148 -7.50 -10.48 5.35
C ASP A 148 -8.42 -11.60 4.87
N GLY A 149 -8.22 -12.07 3.64
CA GLY A 149 -9.17 -12.97 3.00
C GLY A 149 -10.57 -12.36 2.92
N GLU A 150 -11.57 -13.02 3.50
CA GLU A 150 -12.95 -12.52 3.58
C GLU A 150 -13.20 -11.67 4.85
N ASP A 151 -12.21 -11.59 5.75
CA ASP A 151 -12.34 -10.87 7.00
C ASP A 151 -12.01 -9.38 6.82
N VAL A 152 -12.84 -8.54 7.43
CA VAL A 152 -12.69 -7.07 7.49
C VAL A 152 -12.32 -6.67 8.91
N TYR A 153 -11.18 -6.02 9.07
CA TYR A 153 -10.73 -5.49 10.34
C TYR A 153 -10.80 -3.97 10.33
N VAL A 154 -11.35 -3.39 11.38
CA VAL A 154 -11.53 -1.94 11.52
C VAL A 154 -10.94 -1.49 12.85
N ALA A 155 -10.18 -0.40 12.82
CA ALA A 155 -9.60 0.23 14.00
C ALA A 155 -10.23 1.59 14.26
N GLY A 156 -10.64 1.83 15.51
CA GLY A 156 -11.26 3.10 15.90
C GLY A 156 -11.68 3.12 17.37
N ARG A 157 -12.78 3.79 17.65
CA ARG A 157 -13.38 3.85 18.99
C ARG A 157 -14.88 4.02 18.97
N THR A 158 -15.52 3.59 20.04
CA THR A 158 -16.86 4.01 20.46
C THR A 158 -16.73 5.20 21.40
N PHE A 159 -17.83 5.64 21.99
CA PHE A 159 -17.83 6.77 22.92
C PHE A 159 -16.93 6.54 24.15
N ASP A 160 -16.82 5.29 24.63
CA ASP A 160 -16.21 4.94 25.92
C ASP A 160 -14.93 4.09 25.80
N GLN A 161 -14.61 3.55 24.60
CA GLN A 161 -13.46 2.66 24.45
C GLN A 161 -12.91 2.64 23.02
N ALA A 162 -11.58 2.40 22.89
CA ALA A 162 -10.97 2.04 21.64
C ALA A 162 -11.33 0.60 21.27
N VAL A 163 -11.58 0.34 19.99
CA VAL A 163 -12.06 -0.96 19.51
C VAL A 163 -11.35 -1.35 18.22
N ILE A 164 -10.96 -2.63 18.16
CA ILE A 164 -10.71 -3.33 16.91
C ILE A 164 -11.91 -4.22 16.66
N TRP A 165 -12.60 -3.98 15.55
CA TRP A 165 -13.66 -4.87 15.06
C TRP A 165 -13.11 -5.86 14.07
N LYS A 166 -13.69 -7.06 14.06
CA LYS A 166 -13.55 -8.05 13.00
C LYS A 166 -14.94 -8.41 12.49
N ASN A 167 -15.20 -8.15 11.21
CA ASN A 167 -16.53 -8.39 10.61
C ASN A 167 -17.66 -7.74 11.44
N ALA A 168 -17.43 -6.47 11.81
CA ALA A 168 -18.30 -5.66 12.65
C ALA A 168 -18.47 -6.11 14.13
N GLU A 169 -17.91 -7.23 14.53
CA GLU A 169 -17.94 -7.69 15.92
C GLU A 169 -16.69 -7.21 16.67
N PRO A 170 -16.79 -6.66 17.89
CA PRO A 170 -15.65 -6.25 18.69
C PRO A 170 -14.70 -7.42 18.98
N LEU A 171 -13.45 -7.33 18.53
CA LEU A 171 -12.41 -8.32 18.75
C LEU A 171 -11.50 -7.96 19.92
N TYR A 172 -11.01 -6.71 19.95
CA TYR A 172 -10.22 -6.16 21.04
C TYR A 172 -10.77 -4.81 21.46
N THR A 173 -10.82 -4.57 22.76
CA THR A 173 -11.26 -3.30 23.33
C THR A 173 -10.22 -2.78 24.32
N TYR A 174 -10.09 -1.45 24.39
CA TYR A 174 -9.22 -0.78 25.33
C TYR A 174 -9.98 0.36 26.00
N PHE A 175 -10.27 0.18 27.28
CA PHE A 175 -10.92 1.21 28.08
C PHE A 175 -9.88 2.16 28.66
N SER A 176 -10.13 3.44 28.51
CA SER A 176 -9.33 4.53 29.08
C SER A 176 -10.25 5.55 29.70
N GLU A 177 -9.87 6.12 30.87
CA GLU A 177 -10.60 7.26 31.44
C GLU A 177 -10.40 8.56 30.63
N GLY A 178 -9.54 8.49 29.59
CA GLY A 178 -9.28 9.55 28.63
C GLY A 178 -9.91 9.25 27.25
N THR A 179 -9.23 9.67 26.20
CA THR A 179 -9.63 9.43 24.81
C THR A 179 -8.82 8.26 24.21
N GLY A 180 -9.14 7.04 24.62
CA GLY A 180 -8.55 5.85 23.98
C GLY A 180 -8.98 5.74 22.53
N LEU A 181 -8.03 5.46 21.64
CA LEU A 181 -8.25 5.35 20.20
C LEU A 181 -7.31 4.30 19.61
N PHE A 182 -7.82 3.46 18.71
CA PHE A 182 -6.98 2.70 17.81
C PHE A 182 -6.91 3.39 16.43
N CYS A 183 -5.68 3.61 15.98
CA CYS A 183 -5.38 4.41 14.78
C CYS A 183 -5.25 3.56 13.53
N ASP A 184 -4.78 2.32 13.66
CA ASP A 184 -4.50 1.44 12.52
C ASP A 184 -4.53 -0.03 12.93
N VAL A 185 -4.77 -0.91 11.95
CA VAL A 185 -4.79 -2.37 12.12
C VAL A 185 -4.21 -3.05 10.90
N VAL A 186 -3.41 -4.10 11.12
CA VAL A 186 -2.83 -4.96 10.08
C VAL A 186 -2.86 -6.40 10.55
N VAL A 187 -3.12 -7.34 9.65
CA VAL A 187 -3.11 -8.77 9.94
C VAL A 187 -2.04 -9.46 9.11
N ALA A 188 -1.27 -10.31 9.75
CA ALA A 188 -0.27 -11.13 9.08
C ALA A 188 -0.14 -12.49 9.77
N ASP A 189 -0.15 -13.57 8.98
CA ASP A 189 -0.02 -14.96 9.46
C ASP A 189 -1.06 -15.33 10.55
N GLY A 190 -2.24 -14.70 10.52
CA GLY A 190 -3.32 -14.90 11.49
C GLY A 190 -3.15 -14.11 12.80
N ASP A 191 -2.06 -13.37 12.97
CA ASP A 191 -1.85 -12.44 14.08
C ASP A 191 -2.38 -11.05 13.74
N VAL A 192 -3.10 -10.43 14.68
CA VAL A 192 -3.67 -9.10 14.54
C VAL A 192 -2.77 -8.10 15.26
N TYR A 193 -2.19 -7.17 14.49
CA TYR A 193 -1.38 -6.07 14.97
C TYR A 193 -2.19 -4.78 14.88
N TYR A 194 -2.08 -3.91 15.87
CA TYR A 194 -2.78 -2.63 15.85
C TYR A 194 -2.05 -1.55 16.63
N LEU A 195 -2.31 -0.32 16.25
CA LEU A 195 -1.66 0.88 16.77
C LEU A 195 -2.69 1.72 17.51
N GLY A 196 -2.34 2.22 18.67
CA GLY A 196 -3.17 3.15 19.42
C GLY A 196 -2.91 3.12 20.91
N GLY A 197 -3.73 3.84 21.65
CA GLY A 197 -3.56 3.99 23.09
C GLY A 197 -4.38 5.11 23.64
N ASP A 198 -3.87 5.77 24.67
CA ASP A 198 -4.51 6.89 25.34
C ASP A 198 -3.90 8.21 24.90
N PHE A 199 -4.71 9.07 24.30
CA PHE A 199 -4.32 10.39 23.78
C PHE A 199 -4.72 11.54 24.71
N GLY A 200 -5.28 11.26 25.89
CA GLY A 200 -5.80 12.28 26.80
C GLY A 200 -5.08 12.35 28.12
N GLY A 201 -4.72 13.56 28.57
CA GLY A 201 -4.03 13.87 29.81
C GLY A 201 -4.84 13.67 31.11
N GLY A 202 -5.47 12.51 31.30
CA GLY A 202 -6.14 12.11 32.53
C GLY A 202 -5.39 10.99 33.25
N ALA A 203 -5.21 11.06 34.56
CA ALA A 203 -4.53 10.04 35.37
C ALA A 203 -5.42 8.79 35.56
N GLY A 204 -5.76 8.09 34.47
CA GLY A 204 -6.60 6.89 34.47
C GLY A 204 -5.81 5.60 34.29
N LYS A 205 -6.32 4.50 34.82
CA LYS A 205 -5.74 3.17 34.66
C LYS A 205 -6.37 2.50 33.45
N SER A 206 -5.57 2.20 32.47
CA SER A 206 -6.02 1.55 31.23
C SER A 206 -5.76 0.04 31.27
N ALA A 207 -6.65 -0.73 30.67
CA ALA A 207 -6.46 -2.17 30.49
C ALA A 207 -7.00 -2.60 29.13
N ALA A 208 -6.16 -3.27 28.35
CA ALA A 208 -6.62 -3.95 27.13
C ALA A 208 -7.34 -5.25 27.52
N VAL A 209 -8.52 -5.48 26.95
CA VAL A 209 -9.36 -6.62 27.24
C VAL A 209 -9.74 -7.32 25.95
N LYS A 210 -9.58 -8.64 25.92
CA LYS A 210 -10.15 -9.47 24.86
C LYS A 210 -11.63 -9.68 25.14
N SER A 211 -12.53 -9.44 24.20
CA SER A 211 -13.98 -9.48 24.39
C SER A 211 -14.57 -10.88 24.69
N GLN A 212 -13.74 -11.92 24.76
CA GLN A 212 -14.15 -13.27 25.14
C GLN A 212 -13.27 -13.82 26.28
N GLY A 213 -13.77 -13.73 27.52
CA GLY A 213 -13.18 -14.38 28.70
C GLY A 213 -12.73 -13.40 29.80
N GLU A 214 -12.76 -13.86 31.02
CA GLU A 214 -12.48 -13.09 32.25
C GLU A 214 -11.15 -12.33 32.20
N VAL A 215 -11.21 -11.06 32.58
CA VAL A 215 -10.11 -10.10 32.64
C VAL A 215 -9.10 -10.50 33.72
N PRO A 216 -7.80 -10.71 33.40
CA PRO A 216 -6.78 -10.69 34.44
C PRO A 216 -6.46 -9.24 34.80
N ALA A 217 -6.73 -8.85 36.03
CA ALA A 217 -6.31 -7.58 36.58
C ALA A 217 -4.76 -7.52 36.61
N HIS A 218 -4.14 -6.82 35.69
CA HIS A 218 -2.72 -6.47 35.79
C HIS A 218 -2.55 -5.25 36.67
N GLN A 219 -2.07 -5.51 37.88
CA GLN A 219 -1.66 -4.48 38.84
C GLN A 219 -0.25 -3.98 38.49
N ASN A 220 -0.09 -2.64 38.54
CA ASN A 220 1.14 -1.86 38.59
C ASN A 220 1.90 -1.68 37.26
N ARG A 221 1.47 -0.68 36.47
CA ARG A 221 2.38 0.01 35.53
C ARG A 221 2.24 1.53 35.71
N THR A 222 3.35 2.22 35.91
CA THR A 222 3.46 3.65 36.16
C THR A 222 3.56 4.48 34.86
N ARG A 223 3.17 3.93 33.69
CA ARG A 223 3.07 4.64 32.40
C ARG A 223 1.88 4.10 31.64
N ASP A 224 0.70 4.59 31.95
CA ASP A 224 -0.54 4.16 31.28
C ASP A 224 -0.88 5.04 30.07
N PHE A 225 -0.21 6.20 29.91
CA PHE A 225 -0.43 7.13 28.81
C PHE A 225 0.51 6.86 27.64
N GLY A 226 0.02 7.14 26.44
CA GLY A 226 0.78 7.15 25.21
C GLY A 226 0.33 6.09 24.21
N VAL A 227 0.93 6.18 23.04
CA VAL A 227 0.64 5.32 21.88
C VAL A 227 1.53 4.11 21.91
N LYS A 228 0.94 2.98 21.62
CA LYS A 228 1.54 1.65 21.70
C LYS A 228 1.20 0.86 20.45
N ALA A 229 2.08 -0.06 20.11
CA ALA A 229 1.76 -1.16 19.20
C ALA A 229 1.34 -2.38 20.03
N TRP A 230 0.35 -3.09 19.52
CA TRP A 230 -0.27 -4.24 20.15
C TRP A 230 -0.23 -5.43 19.20
N LYS A 231 -0.22 -6.63 19.77
CA LYS A 231 -0.37 -7.89 19.04
C LYS A 231 -1.32 -8.81 19.79
N ASN A 232 -2.43 -9.22 19.16
CA ASN A 232 -3.40 -10.16 19.71
C ASN A 232 -3.91 -9.80 21.12
N GLY A 233 -4.07 -8.52 21.43
CA GLY A 233 -4.52 -8.03 22.72
C GLY A 233 -3.41 -7.76 23.74
N GLU A 234 -2.15 -8.03 23.40
CA GLU A 234 -1.00 -7.78 24.26
C GLU A 234 -0.17 -6.59 23.77
N GLU A 235 0.34 -5.76 24.68
CA GLU A 235 1.25 -4.67 24.36
C GLU A 235 2.56 -5.23 23.81
N LEU A 236 2.92 -4.77 22.60
CA LEU A 236 4.15 -5.17 21.92
C LEU A 236 5.25 -4.15 22.16
N TYR A 237 4.97 -2.87 21.87
CA TYR A 237 5.93 -1.77 22.02
C TYR A 237 5.23 -0.51 22.56
N PHE A 238 5.90 0.23 23.46
CA PHE A 238 5.57 1.62 23.73
C PHE A 238 6.31 2.51 22.72
N LEU A 239 5.60 3.42 22.07
CA LEU A 239 6.16 4.23 20.98
C LEU A 239 6.45 5.67 21.44
N SER A 240 5.44 6.35 21.97
CA SER A 240 5.53 7.77 22.35
C SER A 240 4.41 8.15 23.33
N GLU A 241 4.64 9.20 24.13
CA GLU A 241 3.57 9.80 24.94
C GLU A 241 2.53 10.50 24.05
N GLU A 242 2.96 11.07 22.91
CA GLU A 242 2.10 11.70 21.90
C GLU A 242 2.54 11.27 20.50
N LEU A 243 1.62 10.74 19.71
CA LEU A 243 1.84 10.35 18.32
C LEU A 243 0.62 10.74 17.49
N TYR A 244 0.85 11.38 16.36
CA TYR A 244 -0.18 11.77 15.41
C TYR A 244 0.04 11.12 14.06
N GLY A 245 -1.05 10.81 13.35
CA GLY A 245 -1.00 10.27 11.99
C GLY A 245 -0.36 8.89 11.87
N GLY A 246 -0.35 8.10 12.95
CA GLY A 246 0.31 6.80 12.98
C GLY A 246 -0.26 5.81 11.97
N ARG A 247 0.62 5.19 11.19
CA ARG A 247 0.31 4.08 10.28
C ARG A 247 1.25 2.92 10.52
N MET A 248 0.73 1.70 10.38
CA MET A 248 1.46 0.47 10.62
C MET A 248 1.51 -0.39 9.37
N THR A 249 2.62 -1.08 9.15
CA THR A 249 2.74 -2.14 8.15
C THR A 249 3.72 -3.21 8.62
N LEU A 250 3.61 -4.40 8.04
CA LEU A 250 4.53 -5.52 8.33
C LEU A 250 5.23 -5.96 7.06
N SER A 251 6.52 -6.23 7.18
CA SER A 251 7.31 -6.82 6.10
C SER A 251 8.45 -7.64 6.66
N ASN A 252 8.67 -8.84 6.10
CA ASN A 252 9.76 -9.75 6.48
C ASN A 252 9.83 -10.02 7.99
N GLY A 253 8.65 -10.14 8.65
CA GLY A 253 8.54 -10.40 10.09
C GLY A 253 8.84 -9.20 10.99
N LYS A 254 9.04 -8.00 10.42
CA LYS A 254 9.24 -6.75 11.15
C LYS A 254 7.99 -5.89 11.15
N VAL A 255 7.81 -5.15 12.23
CA VAL A 255 6.76 -4.15 12.40
C VAL A 255 7.34 -2.77 12.11
N TYR A 256 6.74 -2.07 11.16
CA TYR A 256 7.10 -0.70 10.81
C TYR A 256 5.93 0.22 11.15
N ILE A 257 6.23 1.36 11.78
CA ILE A 257 5.24 2.35 12.16
C ILE A 257 5.77 3.72 11.76
N SER A 258 5.00 4.48 10.99
CA SER A 258 5.28 5.89 10.71
C SER A 258 4.35 6.78 11.51
N GLY A 259 4.81 7.98 11.87
CA GLY A 259 3.98 8.94 12.60
C GLY A 259 4.75 10.19 12.94
N GLN A 260 4.05 11.13 13.54
CA GLN A 260 4.58 12.39 14.04
C GLN A 260 4.56 12.37 15.57
N ALA A 261 5.71 12.53 16.19
CA ALA A 261 5.85 12.53 17.63
C ALA A 261 6.50 13.80 18.17
N ALA A 262 6.20 14.13 19.43
CA ALA A 262 6.79 15.26 20.12
C ALA A 262 8.30 15.07 20.32
N SER A 263 9.10 16.10 19.99
CA SER A 263 10.53 16.16 20.20
C SER A 263 10.91 17.54 20.75
N GLY A 264 10.85 17.68 22.04
CA GLY A 264 10.99 18.98 22.72
C GLY A 264 9.75 19.86 22.47
N MET A 265 9.94 21.03 21.82
CA MET A 265 8.87 21.98 21.51
C MET A 265 8.30 21.83 20.09
N ILE A 266 8.75 20.85 19.32
CA ILE A 266 8.27 20.62 17.94
C ILE A 266 7.87 19.17 17.77
N TYR A 267 7.02 18.94 16.75
CA TYR A 267 6.70 17.60 16.28
C TYR A 267 7.58 17.25 15.10
N ARG A 268 8.03 15.99 15.07
CA ARG A 268 8.89 15.45 14.00
C ARG A 268 8.33 14.15 13.46
N ALA A 269 8.61 13.93 12.18
CA ALA A 269 8.36 12.64 11.53
C ALA A 269 9.34 11.58 12.05
N TYR A 270 8.79 10.42 12.38
CA TYR A 270 9.52 9.24 12.84
C TYR A 270 9.11 8.00 12.06
N LEU A 271 10.05 7.08 11.96
CA LEU A 271 9.82 5.68 11.60
C LEU A 271 10.27 4.82 12.79
N TRP A 272 9.38 4.00 13.32
CA TRP A 272 9.72 2.94 14.28
C TRP A 272 9.86 1.63 13.54
N THR A 273 10.92 0.89 13.85
CA THR A 273 11.12 -0.49 13.36
C THR A 273 11.26 -1.39 14.58
N ASP A 274 10.33 -2.33 14.74
CA ASP A 274 10.26 -3.21 15.92
C ASP A 274 10.30 -2.43 17.26
N GLY A 275 9.62 -1.27 17.29
CA GLY A 275 9.54 -0.38 18.45
C GLY A 275 10.70 0.61 18.60
N GLU A 276 11.78 0.48 17.83
CA GLU A 276 12.94 1.38 17.89
C GLU A 276 12.73 2.62 17.00
N PRO A 277 12.73 3.85 17.57
CA PRO A 277 12.45 5.07 16.83
C PRO A 277 13.67 5.55 16.03
N THR A 278 13.42 5.94 14.78
CA THR A 278 14.35 6.64 13.92
C THR A 278 13.73 7.97 13.49
N PRO A 279 14.29 9.12 13.85
CA PRO A 279 13.80 10.41 13.37
C PRO A 279 14.08 10.54 11.87
N LEU A 280 13.05 10.93 11.11
CA LEU A 280 13.15 11.18 9.67
C LEU A 280 13.50 12.65 9.37
N SER A 281 13.33 13.54 10.35
CA SER A 281 13.64 14.97 10.23
C SER A 281 14.07 15.56 11.58
N ASP A 282 14.89 16.60 11.55
CA ASP A 282 15.25 17.44 12.69
C ASP A 282 14.41 18.72 12.79
N GLU A 283 13.56 18.98 11.79
CA GLU A 283 12.63 20.09 11.72
C GLU A 283 11.19 19.67 12.02
N TRP A 284 10.28 20.64 12.10
CA TRP A 284 8.86 20.34 12.18
C TRP A 284 8.39 19.60 10.93
N SER A 285 7.85 18.44 11.12
CA SER A 285 7.53 17.51 10.04
C SER A 285 6.49 16.50 10.49
N GLY A 286 5.79 15.90 9.55
CA GLY A 286 4.85 14.82 9.79
C GLY A 286 4.88 13.81 8.65
N THR A 287 4.33 12.63 8.93
CA THR A 287 4.22 11.55 7.96
C THR A 287 2.79 11.43 7.44
N GLY A 288 2.65 11.03 6.19
CA GLY A 288 1.47 10.39 5.64
C GLY A 288 1.55 8.87 5.84
N THR A 289 1.20 8.10 4.80
CA THR A 289 1.34 6.64 4.85
C THR A 289 2.76 6.18 4.49
N MET A 290 3.00 4.90 4.64
CA MET A 290 4.23 4.25 4.18
C MET A 290 3.91 3.07 3.25
N CYS A 291 4.88 2.71 2.43
CA CYS A 291 4.88 1.53 1.58
C CYS A 291 6.23 0.82 1.69
N ILE A 292 6.23 -0.51 1.69
CA ILE A 292 7.45 -1.31 1.65
C ILE A 292 7.46 -2.12 0.35
N TYR A 293 8.53 -1.98 -0.41
CA TYR A 293 8.74 -2.75 -1.60
C TYR A 293 10.13 -3.42 -1.57
N GLY A 294 10.15 -4.75 -1.53
CA GLY A 294 11.38 -5.50 -1.25
C GLY A 294 11.93 -5.17 0.13
N ASP A 295 13.16 -4.67 0.17
CA ASP A 295 13.82 -4.22 1.39
C ASP A 295 13.73 -2.69 1.59
N ASP A 296 13.16 -1.96 0.62
CA ASP A 296 13.06 -0.50 0.65
C ASP A 296 11.78 -0.04 1.38
N VAL A 297 11.96 0.87 2.33
CA VAL A 297 10.88 1.52 3.10
C VAL A 297 10.69 2.94 2.57
N TYR A 298 9.49 3.25 2.12
CA TYR A 298 9.09 4.55 1.63
C TYR A 298 8.06 5.15 2.59
N VAL A 299 8.33 6.36 3.09
CA VAL A 299 7.41 7.14 3.94
C VAL A 299 7.18 8.47 3.24
N THR A 300 5.93 8.86 3.03
CA THR A 300 5.63 10.21 2.53
C THR A 300 5.22 11.13 3.67
N GLY A 301 5.23 12.44 3.42
CA GLY A 301 4.81 13.45 4.38
C GLY A 301 5.23 14.86 4.01
N PHE A 302 5.47 15.67 5.03
CA PHE A 302 5.83 17.07 4.86
C PHE A 302 6.92 17.53 5.83
N LYS A 303 7.57 18.65 5.49
CA LYS A 303 8.42 19.46 6.37
C LYS A 303 8.05 20.95 6.20
N GLY A 304 8.27 21.72 7.26
CA GLY A 304 8.06 23.17 7.21
C GLY A 304 6.99 23.63 8.19
N ASN A 305 6.71 24.92 8.20
CA ASN A 305 5.74 25.55 9.08
C ASN A 305 4.58 26.14 8.27
N TYR A 306 3.36 25.88 8.72
CA TYR A 306 2.17 26.46 8.10
C TYR A 306 2.31 27.98 7.93
N PRO A 307 1.95 28.58 6.78
CA PRO A 307 1.28 27.94 5.63
C PRO A 307 2.24 27.33 4.56
N GLU A 308 3.54 27.41 4.75
CA GLU A 308 4.54 26.92 3.81
C GLU A 308 4.99 25.52 4.26
N LEU A 309 4.47 24.50 3.59
CA LEU A 309 4.86 23.10 3.78
C LEU A 309 5.40 22.57 2.46
N ASP A 310 6.47 21.81 2.55
CA ASP A 310 7.06 21.10 1.41
C ASP A 310 6.76 19.60 1.54
N ALA A 311 6.36 18.95 0.45
CA ALA A 311 6.08 17.53 0.41
C ALA A 311 7.33 16.70 0.08
N TYR A 312 7.50 15.58 0.79
CA TYR A 312 8.68 14.72 0.72
C TYR A 312 8.33 13.23 0.72
N ILE A 313 9.30 12.46 0.20
CA ILE A 313 9.45 11.02 0.44
C ILE A 313 10.74 10.81 1.23
N TRP A 314 10.69 9.96 2.25
CA TRP A 314 11.87 9.37 2.88
C TRP A 314 11.99 7.92 2.38
N LYS A 315 13.00 7.66 1.55
CA LYS A 315 13.35 6.31 1.13
C LYS A 315 14.50 5.80 1.98
N ASN A 316 14.25 4.80 2.83
CA ASN A 316 15.24 4.27 3.79
C ASN A 316 15.86 5.38 4.67
N GLY A 317 15.09 6.43 4.99
CA GLY A 317 15.52 7.60 5.72
C GLY A 317 16.20 8.69 4.89
N GLU A 318 16.51 8.45 3.62
CA GLU A 318 17.01 9.46 2.68
C GLU A 318 15.87 10.30 2.12
N LEU A 319 16.05 11.61 2.11
CA LEU A 319 15.02 12.58 1.74
C LEU A 319 15.00 12.83 0.23
N GLU A 320 13.83 12.67 -0.36
CA GLU A 320 13.52 13.07 -1.74
C GLU A 320 12.41 14.12 -1.73
N THR A 321 12.61 15.22 -2.47
CA THR A 321 11.67 16.32 -2.54
C THR A 321 10.64 16.07 -3.63
N ILE A 322 9.36 16.16 -3.28
CA ILE A 322 8.23 16.05 -4.21
C ILE A 322 7.82 17.45 -4.73
N ALA A 323 7.50 18.35 -3.81
CA ALA A 323 7.03 19.69 -4.12
C ALA A 323 7.46 20.69 -3.04
N THR A 324 7.80 21.90 -3.47
CA THR A 324 8.22 23.00 -2.57
C THR A 324 7.52 24.31 -2.92
N GLY A 325 7.52 25.23 -1.93
CA GLY A 325 7.03 26.60 -2.13
C GLY A 325 5.50 26.65 -2.20
N GLY A 326 4.85 26.57 -1.06
CA GLY A 326 3.39 26.65 -0.93
C GLY A 326 2.87 25.68 0.12
N TYR A 327 1.62 25.29 0.02
CA TYR A 327 1.01 24.30 0.90
C TYR A 327 1.03 22.93 0.21
N ASN A 328 2.03 22.12 0.55
CA ASN A 328 2.24 20.81 -0.04
C ASN A 328 2.32 19.73 1.06
N TYR A 329 1.59 18.64 0.87
CA TYR A 329 1.50 17.56 1.83
C TYR A 329 1.32 16.22 1.10
N GLY A 330 2.23 15.26 1.31
CA GLY A 330 2.07 13.88 0.84
C GLY A 330 1.30 13.06 1.87
N ASN A 331 0.07 12.67 1.54
CA ASN A 331 -0.79 11.90 2.43
C ASN A 331 -0.57 10.40 2.33
N CYS A 332 -0.46 9.89 1.11
CA CYS A 332 -0.33 8.47 0.86
C CYS A 332 0.72 8.18 -0.22
N ILE A 333 1.31 7.01 -0.11
CA ILE A 333 2.31 6.51 -1.06
C ILE A 333 2.02 5.08 -1.45
N VAL A 334 2.14 4.77 -2.72
CA VAL A 334 2.14 3.42 -3.26
C VAL A 334 3.35 3.23 -4.16
N VAL A 335 4.01 2.09 -4.03
CA VAL A 335 5.15 1.70 -4.84
C VAL A 335 4.84 0.35 -5.46
N VAL A 336 4.79 0.32 -6.78
CA VAL A 336 4.55 -0.90 -7.54
C VAL A 336 5.65 -1.11 -8.56
N PRO A 337 5.97 -2.35 -8.93
CA PRO A 337 6.79 -2.56 -10.10
C PRO A 337 6.06 -1.88 -11.27
N LEU A 338 6.76 -1.02 -11.98
CA LEU A 338 6.33 -0.72 -13.34
C LEU A 338 6.16 -2.09 -13.96
N GLY A 339 4.90 -2.47 -14.19
CA GLY A 339 4.64 -3.65 -14.98
C GLY A 339 5.65 -3.56 -16.10
N ALA A 340 6.38 -4.63 -16.38
CA ALA A 340 6.95 -4.73 -17.69
C ALA A 340 5.74 -4.58 -18.63
N SER A 341 5.31 -3.35 -18.89
CA SER A 341 4.80 -3.02 -20.17
C SER A 341 6.00 -3.39 -21.04
N VAL A 342 6.02 -4.62 -21.47
CA VAL A 342 6.39 -4.82 -22.85
C VAL A 342 5.52 -3.76 -23.51
N GLU A 343 6.07 -2.56 -23.81
CA GLU A 343 5.65 -1.87 -24.99
C GLU A 343 5.73 -3.00 -26.00
N GLU A 344 4.59 -3.61 -26.26
CA GLU A 344 4.46 -4.37 -27.48
C GLU A 344 4.84 -3.32 -28.52
N PRO A 345 5.99 -3.47 -29.21
CA PRO A 345 6.12 -2.74 -30.43
C PRO A 345 4.81 -3.09 -31.11
N GLN A 346 4.05 -2.10 -31.50
CA GLN A 346 2.78 -2.28 -32.21
C GLN A 346 3.10 -2.86 -33.58
N GLU A 347 3.76 -3.99 -33.61
CA GLU A 347 3.74 -4.90 -34.71
C GLU A 347 2.41 -5.63 -34.59
N SER A 348 1.47 -5.16 -35.37
CA SER A 348 0.09 -5.64 -35.43
C SER A 348 0.08 -7.05 -36.05
N TYR A 349 0.57 -8.03 -35.28
CA TYR A 349 0.37 -9.42 -35.70
C TYR A 349 -0.82 -10.02 -34.96
N SER A 350 -1.52 -10.90 -35.65
CA SER A 350 -2.62 -11.66 -35.08
C SER A 350 -2.24 -13.12 -34.92
N VAL A 351 -2.79 -13.76 -33.88
CA VAL A 351 -2.68 -15.20 -33.69
C VAL A 351 -4.09 -15.76 -33.61
N CYS A 352 -4.43 -16.58 -34.59
CA CYS A 352 -5.77 -17.18 -34.68
C CYS A 352 -5.73 -18.65 -35.10
N PRO A 353 -6.70 -19.47 -34.63
CA PRO A 353 -7.68 -19.14 -33.59
C PRO A 353 -7.05 -19.08 -32.18
N ASN A 354 -7.60 -18.26 -31.30
CA ASN A 354 -7.30 -18.25 -29.88
C ASN A 354 -8.62 -18.09 -29.12
N PRO A 355 -9.15 -19.10 -28.41
CA PRO A 355 -8.56 -20.43 -28.14
C PRO A 355 -8.34 -21.32 -29.38
N ALA A 356 -7.26 -22.07 -29.34
CA ALA A 356 -6.86 -23.01 -30.41
C ALA A 356 -7.15 -24.46 -30.03
N ASN A 357 -7.47 -25.27 -31.03
CA ASN A 357 -7.65 -26.72 -30.88
C ASN A 357 -6.45 -27.50 -31.47
N ASN A 358 -6.23 -27.37 -32.77
CA ASN A 358 -5.23 -28.16 -33.48
C ASN A 358 -4.02 -27.34 -33.97
N SER A 359 -4.24 -26.11 -34.38
CA SER A 359 -3.19 -25.24 -34.87
C SER A 359 -3.48 -23.78 -34.61
N ILE A 360 -2.42 -22.96 -34.53
CA ILE A 360 -2.47 -21.51 -34.55
C ILE A 360 -1.81 -21.00 -35.82
N SER A 361 -2.26 -19.85 -36.31
CA SER A 361 -1.65 -19.12 -37.44
C SER A 361 -1.23 -17.75 -36.93
N ILE A 362 0.00 -17.33 -37.27
CA ILE A 362 0.57 -16.03 -36.94
C ILE A 362 0.54 -15.22 -38.26
N GLU A 363 -0.11 -14.07 -38.23
CA GLU A 363 -0.33 -13.20 -39.38
C GLU A 363 0.10 -11.77 -39.09
N GLY A 364 0.68 -11.07 -40.05
CA GLY A 364 1.03 -9.65 -39.97
C GLY A 364 2.46 -9.37 -39.51
N VAL A 365 3.29 -10.41 -39.30
CA VAL A 365 4.69 -10.25 -38.87
C VAL A 365 5.55 -11.35 -39.54
N GLU A 366 6.80 -11.01 -39.86
CA GLU A 366 7.85 -11.98 -40.22
C GLU A 366 8.68 -12.27 -38.94
N PHE A 367 9.02 -13.52 -38.70
CA PHE A 367 9.83 -13.97 -37.56
C PHE A 367 10.75 -15.12 -37.96
N GLU A 368 11.84 -15.29 -37.24
CA GLU A 368 12.78 -16.40 -37.45
C GLU A 368 12.42 -17.63 -36.63
N GLU A 369 11.90 -17.42 -35.39
CA GLU A 369 11.50 -18.49 -34.50
C GLU A 369 10.30 -18.08 -33.64
N ALA A 370 9.30 -18.96 -33.58
CA ALA A 370 8.20 -18.91 -32.62
C ALA A 370 8.42 -19.99 -31.55
N ALA A 371 8.34 -19.61 -30.28
CA ALA A 371 8.55 -20.49 -29.13
C ALA A 371 7.32 -20.43 -28.19
N LEU A 372 6.75 -21.60 -27.86
CA LEU A 372 5.67 -21.71 -26.87
C LEU A 372 6.20 -22.23 -25.54
N TYR A 373 5.78 -21.57 -24.47
CA TYR A 373 6.11 -21.92 -23.09
C TYR A 373 4.82 -22.27 -22.34
N ASN A 374 4.88 -23.28 -21.46
CA ASN A 374 3.77 -23.61 -20.57
C ASN A 374 3.69 -22.62 -19.39
N ALA A 375 2.65 -22.76 -18.54
CA ALA A 375 2.45 -21.92 -17.36
C ALA A 375 3.60 -21.98 -16.32
N MET A 376 4.48 -22.98 -16.39
CA MET A 376 5.68 -23.08 -15.57
C MET A 376 6.92 -22.44 -16.22
N GLY A 377 6.76 -21.75 -17.36
CA GLY A 377 7.86 -21.13 -18.08
C GLY A 377 8.77 -22.11 -18.83
N GLN A 378 8.37 -23.38 -18.99
CA GLN A 378 9.15 -24.37 -19.73
C GLN A 378 8.81 -24.27 -21.22
N LEU A 379 9.85 -24.24 -22.06
CA LEU A 379 9.71 -24.35 -23.51
C LEU A 379 9.11 -25.69 -23.89
N VAL A 380 7.98 -25.68 -24.59
CA VAL A 380 7.27 -26.92 -25.00
C VAL A 380 7.20 -27.13 -26.48
N LEU A 381 7.38 -26.07 -27.30
CA LEU A 381 7.37 -26.17 -28.75
C LEU A 381 8.08 -24.98 -29.37
N THR A 382 8.81 -25.24 -30.50
CA THR A 382 9.34 -24.19 -31.37
C THR A 382 8.92 -24.43 -32.81
N SER A 383 8.76 -23.35 -33.57
CA SER A 383 8.43 -23.41 -35.02
C SER A 383 9.05 -22.23 -35.75
N ARG A 384 9.33 -22.41 -37.04
CA ARG A 384 9.69 -21.34 -37.97
C ARG A 384 8.62 -21.08 -39.02
N GLU A 385 7.50 -21.77 -38.89
CA GLU A 385 6.37 -21.65 -39.80
C GLU A 385 5.28 -20.77 -39.18
N ASN A 386 4.62 -19.98 -39.99
CA ASN A 386 3.52 -19.11 -39.56
C ASN A 386 2.30 -19.91 -39.06
N ARG A 387 2.19 -21.18 -39.45
CA ARG A 387 1.17 -22.10 -38.97
C ARG A 387 1.80 -23.19 -38.11
N ILE A 388 1.42 -23.20 -36.83
CA ILE A 388 2.01 -24.06 -35.82
C ILE A 388 0.98 -25.11 -35.37
N ASP A 389 1.33 -26.38 -35.45
CA ASP A 389 0.52 -27.49 -34.95
C ASP A 389 0.66 -27.55 -33.41
N VAL A 390 -0.43 -27.37 -32.71
CA VAL A 390 -0.53 -27.41 -31.24
C VAL A 390 -1.37 -28.58 -30.74
N SER A 391 -1.79 -29.48 -31.65
CA SER A 391 -2.64 -30.63 -31.30
C SER A 391 -2.01 -31.62 -30.32
N GLY A 392 -0.69 -31.62 -30.18
CA GLY A 392 0.05 -32.43 -29.21
C GLY A 392 0.23 -31.81 -27.85
N LEU A 393 -0.18 -30.55 -27.66
CA LEU A 393 -0.07 -29.85 -26.36
C LEU A 393 -1.32 -30.10 -25.54
N ALA A 394 -1.18 -30.13 -24.19
CA ALA A 394 -2.34 -30.26 -23.31
C ALA A 394 -3.23 -29.01 -23.34
N SER A 395 -4.53 -29.14 -23.02
CA SER A 395 -5.38 -27.96 -22.83
C SER A 395 -4.82 -27.08 -21.69
N GLY A 396 -4.70 -25.77 -21.92
CA GLY A 396 -4.10 -24.84 -20.96
C GLY A 396 -3.72 -23.50 -21.55
N LEU A 397 -3.11 -22.67 -20.71
CA LEU A 397 -2.53 -21.38 -21.07
C LEU A 397 -1.06 -21.55 -21.45
N TYR A 398 -0.67 -20.96 -22.57
CA TYR A 398 0.69 -20.95 -23.10
C TYR A 398 1.10 -19.53 -23.45
N LEU A 399 2.40 -19.24 -23.35
CA LEU A 399 3.00 -18.00 -23.77
C LEU A 399 3.73 -18.23 -25.09
N LEU A 400 3.30 -17.57 -26.16
CA LEU A 400 3.99 -17.52 -27.45
C LEU A 400 4.99 -16.37 -27.45
N LYS A 401 6.24 -16.64 -27.78
CA LYS A 401 7.26 -15.63 -28.06
C LYS A 401 7.74 -15.75 -29.51
N LEU A 402 7.90 -14.60 -30.19
CA LEU A 402 8.51 -14.49 -31.48
C LEU A 402 9.90 -13.86 -31.31
N ASP A 403 10.92 -14.52 -31.84
CA ASP A 403 12.34 -14.10 -31.79
C ASP A 403 12.80 -13.68 -30.37
N GLY A 404 12.17 -14.29 -29.36
CA GLY A 404 12.47 -14.07 -27.95
C GLY A 404 11.95 -12.74 -27.33
N THR A 405 11.35 -11.86 -28.13
CA THR A 405 11.00 -10.49 -27.70
C THR A 405 9.49 -10.22 -27.57
N SER A 406 8.68 -10.62 -28.54
CA SER A 406 7.22 -10.40 -28.51
C SER A 406 6.53 -11.55 -27.79
N ALA A 407 5.62 -11.29 -26.85
CA ALA A 407 4.93 -12.33 -26.10
C ALA A 407 3.39 -12.21 -26.20
N ARG A 408 2.69 -13.32 -26.48
CA ARG A 408 1.22 -13.39 -26.47
C ARG A 408 0.71 -14.62 -25.75
N ASN A 409 -0.40 -14.45 -25.04
CA ASN A 409 -1.09 -15.54 -24.39
C ASN A 409 -1.92 -16.35 -25.40
N ILE A 410 -1.72 -17.66 -25.43
CA ILE A 410 -2.43 -18.61 -26.30
C ILE A 410 -3.16 -19.62 -25.41
N ILE A 411 -4.45 -19.75 -25.62
CA ILE A 411 -5.28 -20.75 -24.96
C ILE A 411 -5.45 -21.95 -25.86
N ILE A 412 -5.05 -23.13 -25.40
CA ILE A 412 -5.27 -24.40 -26.11
C ILE A 412 -6.41 -25.13 -25.42
N ARG A 413 -7.40 -25.55 -26.20
CA ARG A 413 -8.59 -26.25 -25.69
C ARG A 413 -8.96 -27.39 -26.67
N HIS A 414 -8.80 -28.63 -26.22
CA HIS A 414 -9.22 -29.84 -26.91
C HIS A 414 -10.53 -30.35 -26.33
#